data_cff2f4997ed63af62853485ae3ee810c
#
_entry.id   cff2f4997ed63af62853485ae3ee810c
#
_cell.length_a   1.000
_cell.length_b   1.000
_cell.length_c   1.000
_cell.angle_alpha   90.00
_cell.angle_beta   90.00
_cell.angle_gamma   90.00
#
_symmetry.space_group_name_H-M   'P 1'
#
loop_
_entity.id
_entity.type
_entity.pdbx_description
1 polymer ?
#
loop_
_entity_poly.entity_id
_entity_poly.type
_entity_poly.pdbx_seq_one_letter_code
_entity_poly.pdbx_strand_id
1 'polypeptide(L)'
;RDYYASRGLGDVYKRQVLYCSLGSGDYELVESFVEKYCSSSFPSKYFDYKGEEIRIYPMADGRFLAAYFTPDFLVVSFQKRLIEHVIDARRSKKSLMNLPSFRTMYAGKQSNVAATVYVRMKGVDMGKPTDGIRSQTQLGSWAEFDMKFNEDAIYCSGISHGSDSTQTFINALRVQQPVEDGFSGALLPSSTFFYDRWAMSDRNSWFGFTASQEYAKATYSDYIKQRDEEWIAYLNEHAGESVMSCLFQSKDTLDKLPCAVMCIPLKDELAAERRLQSLLYSTPKEEDAPLMPKVVSNNSLYPKARKFPKYVLPRNTLLTQLTGITESALYTFACFYRGSLLLAPDALSLSAYIEAVESGDVLDGTPVYEEGIGSLSPIYNFVMMVDMEMMLSQPETYVRLIPNFFFRQSNFFRHFMLAVQFTCTEGVVYPNIVLLYKG
;
A
#
# COMPACT_ATOMS: atom_id res chain seq x y z
N ARG A 1 -15.86 29.03 -13.96
CA ARG A 1 -14.42 28.64 -13.77
C ARG A 1 -14.18 27.80 -12.52
N ASP A 2 -15.20 27.60 -11.66
CA ASP A 2 -15.08 26.87 -10.39
C ASP A 2 -15.61 25.41 -10.44
N TYR A 3 -15.81 24.88 -11.63
CA TYR A 3 -16.39 23.54 -11.82
C TYR A 3 -15.43 22.38 -11.56
N TYR A 4 -14.12 22.63 -11.52
CA TYR A 4 -13.11 21.60 -11.33
C TYR A 4 -12.55 21.49 -9.89
N ALA A 5 -12.66 22.54 -9.08
CA ALA A 5 -12.17 22.52 -7.70
C ALA A 5 -13.09 21.76 -6.71
N SER A 6 -14.35 21.50 -7.09
CA SER A 6 -15.34 20.80 -6.22
C SER A 6 -15.34 19.28 -6.36
N ARG A 7 -14.52 18.67 -7.23
CA ARG A 7 -14.52 17.23 -7.49
C ARG A 7 -13.80 16.37 -6.45
N GLY A 8 -13.01 16.94 -5.55
CA GLY A 8 -12.27 16.17 -4.55
C GLY A 8 -13.17 15.68 -3.40
N LEU A 9 -13.37 16.50 -2.39
CA LEU A 9 -14.14 16.15 -1.19
C LEU A 9 -15.67 16.11 -1.45
N GLY A 10 -16.17 16.95 -2.36
CA GLY A 10 -17.61 17.01 -2.65
C GLY A 10 -18.23 15.72 -3.19
N ASP A 11 -17.46 14.88 -3.91
CA ASP A 11 -17.98 13.63 -4.45
C ASP A 11 -18.00 12.49 -3.42
N VAL A 12 -17.12 12.49 -2.43
CA VAL A 12 -17.11 11.50 -1.35
C VAL A 12 -18.34 11.70 -0.46
N TYR A 13 -18.59 12.92 -0.02
CA TYR A 13 -19.78 13.24 0.79
C TYR A 13 -21.10 13.04 0.04
N LYS A 14 -21.10 13.20 -1.28
CA LYS A 14 -22.28 12.94 -2.12
C LYS A 14 -22.68 11.48 -2.23
N ARG A 15 -21.83 10.53 -1.81
CA ARG A 15 -22.08 9.09 -1.91
C ARG A 15 -22.18 8.39 -0.55
N GLN A 16 -22.32 9.17 0.52
CA GLN A 16 -22.36 8.66 1.89
C GLN A 16 -23.78 8.68 2.43
N VAL A 17 -24.03 7.71 3.28
CA VAL A 17 -25.22 7.64 4.13
C VAL A 17 -24.74 7.49 5.56
N LEU A 18 -25.19 8.39 6.44
CA LEU A 18 -24.93 8.33 7.87
C LEU A 18 -26.14 7.75 8.59
N TYR A 19 -25.92 6.79 9.46
CA TYR A 19 -26.92 6.21 10.34
C TYR A 19 -26.60 6.62 11.78
N CYS A 20 -27.60 7.15 12.47
CA CYS A 20 -27.54 7.45 13.91
C CYS A 20 -28.58 6.60 14.63
N SER A 21 -28.16 5.76 15.56
CA SER A 21 -29.11 5.05 16.43
C SER A 21 -29.80 6.05 17.32
N LEU A 22 -31.10 5.90 17.50
CA LEU A 22 -31.93 6.71 18.39
C LEU A 22 -32.36 5.87 19.59
N GLY A 23 -32.20 6.41 20.78
CA GLY A 23 -32.80 5.87 21.98
C GLY A 23 -34.23 6.35 22.18
N SER A 24 -34.88 5.81 23.19
CA SER A 24 -36.25 6.24 23.56
C SER A 24 -36.22 7.72 23.97
N GLY A 25 -36.96 8.57 23.24
CA GLY A 25 -37.03 10.01 23.47
C GLY A 25 -36.02 10.86 22.70
N ASP A 26 -35.06 10.27 21.98
CA ASP A 26 -34.04 11.02 21.23
C ASP A 26 -34.58 11.65 19.95
N TYR A 27 -35.71 11.17 19.44
CA TYR A 27 -36.27 11.59 18.16
C TYR A 27 -36.48 13.12 18.07
N GLU A 28 -37.22 13.68 19.03
CA GLU A 28 -37.55 15.12 19.05
C GLU A 28 -36.31 15.98 19.25
N LEU A 29 -35.37 15.51 20.10
CA LEU A 29 -34.09 16.21 20.35
C LEU A 29 -33.22 16.27 19.09
N VAL A 30 -33.07 15.15 18.39
CA VAL A 30 -32.30 15.06 17.14
C VAL A 30 -32.96 15.82 16.02
N GLU A 31 -34.28 15.76 15.91
CA GLU A 31 -35.04 16.54 14.94
C GLU A 31 -34.84 18.06 15.14
N SER A 32 -34.96 18.55 16.38
CA SER A 32 -34.69 19.94 16.73
C SER A 32 -33.25 20.34 16.44
N PHE A 33 -32.29 19.45 16.71
CA PHE A 33 -30.89 19.68 16.39
C PHE A 33 -30.65 19.83 14.89
N VAL A 34 -31.18 18.92 14.07
CA VAL A 34 -31.07 18.97 12.60
C VAL A 34 -31.72 20.25 12.06
N GLU A 35 -32.90 20.60 12.54
CA GLU A 35 -33.57 21.85 12.13
C GLU A 35 -32.76 23.09 12.49
N LYS A 36 -32.22 23.14 13.69
CA LYS A 36 -31.44 24.29 14.20
C LYS A 36 -30.11 24.48 13.52
N TYR A 37 -29.36 23.40 13.25
CA TYR A 37 -27.97 23.48 12.80
C TYR A 37 -27.78 23.10 11.33
N CYS A 38 -28.70 22.36 10.73
CA CYS A 38 -28.57 21.93 9.34
C CYS A 38 -29.50 22.67 8.38
N SER A 39 -30.49 23.43 8.86
CA SER A 39 -31.35 24.19 7.99
C SER A 39 -30.91 25.63 7.82
N SER A 40 -31.13 26.17 6.63
CA SER A 40 -31.02 27.60 6.33
C SER A 40 -32.33 28.30 6.69
N SER A 41 -32.43 29.59 6.42
CA SER A 41 -33.71 30.37 6.54
C SER A 41 -34.83 29.88 5.63
N PHE A 42 -34.59 28.92 4.74
CA PHE A 42 -35.60 28.31 3.91
C PHE A 42 -36.29 27.13 4.63
N PRO A 43 -37.60 26.97 4.49
CA PRO A 43 -38.31 25.88 5.13
C PRO A 43 -37.90 24.52 4.55
N SER A 44 -37.87 23.49 5.41
CA SER A 44 -37.70 22.11 4.99
C SER A 44 -38.82 21.65 4.08
N LYS A 45 -38.54 20.73 3.16
CA LYS A 45 -39.51 20.10 2.27
C LYS A 45 -39.66 18.62 2.61
N TYR A 46 -40.89 18.14 2.44
CA TYR A 46 -41.24 16.75 2.70
C TYR A 46 -41.54 16.05 1.38
N PHE A 47 -41.07 14.84 1.22
CA PHE A 47 -41.30 13.98 0.08
C PHE A 47 -41.79 12.62 0.55
N ASP A 48 -42.89 12.15 0.03
CA ASP A 48 -43.32 10.77 0.18
C ASP A 48 -42.54 9.88 -0.79
N TYR A 49 -41.97 8.80 -0.26
CA TYR A 49 -41.37 7.74 -1.05
C TYR A 49 -41.87 6.39 -0.57
N LYS A 50 -42.81 5.80 -1.30
CA LYS A 50 -43.40 4.50 -0.97
C LYS A 50 -44.05 4.48 0.43
N GLY A 51 -44.70 5.58 0.84
CA GLY A 51 -45.33 5.72 2.14
C GLY A 51 -44.37 6.01 3.30
N GLU A 52 -43.13 6.34 3.02
CA GLU A 52 -42.12 6.80 4.01
C GLU A 52 -41.78 8.27 3.73
N GLU A 53 -41.66 9.06 4.79
CA GLU A 53 -41.35 10.48 4.68
C GLU A 53 -39.86 10.74 4.58
N ILE A 54 -39.44 11.46 3.54
CA ILE A 54 -38.08 11.98 3.41
C ILE A 54 -38.09 13.48 3.60
N ARG A 55 -37.34 14.00 4.56
CA ARG A 55 -37.19 15.43 4.82
C ARG A 55 -35.97 15.98 4.13
N ILE A 56 -36.09 17.14 3.50
CA ILE A 56 -35.00 17.83 2.84
C ILE A 56 -34.75 19.16 3.55
N TYR A 57 -33.57 19.32 4.12
CA TYR A 57 -33.15 20.54 4.79
C TYR A 57 -32.20 21.32 3.87
N PRO A 58 -32.59 22.50 3.37
CA PRO A 58 -31.68 23.39 2.65
C PRO A 58 -30.61 23.94 3.63
N MET A 59 -29.34 23.74 3.32
CA MET A 59 -28.24 24.20 4.15
C MET A 59 -27.76 25.60 3.75
N ALA A 60 -27.09 26.30 4.67
CA ALA A 60 -26.57 27.64 4.44
C ALA A 60 -25.52 27.73 3.32
N ASP A 61 -24.84 26.62 3.03
CA ASP A 61 -23.84 26.51 1.96
C ASP A 61 -24.44 26.13 0.58
N GLY A 62 -25.77 26.15 0.46
CA GLY A 62 -26.49 25.82 -0.77
C GLY A 62 -26.66 24.33 -1.04
N ARG A 63 -26.20 23.47 -0.15
CA ARG A 63 -26.44 22.02 -0.24
C ARG A 63 -27.80 21.64 0.35
N PHE A 64 -28.21 20.41 0.10
CA PHE A 64 -29.45 19.84 0.65
C PHE A 64 -29.09 18.59 1.45
N LEU A 65 -29.55 18.53 2.70
CA LEU A 65 -29.46 17.33 3.54
C LEU A 65 -30.81 16.60 3.48
N ALA A 66 -30.80 15.38 2.98
CA ALA A 66 -31.93 14.49 3.03
C ALA A 66 -31.89 13.65 4.30
N ALA A 67 -33.01 13.56 5.01
CA ALA A 67 -33.14 12.81 6.26
C ALA A 67 -34.35 11.88 6.22
N TYR A 68 -34.19 10.70 6.77
CA TYR A 68 -35.22 9.71 6.99
C TYR A 68 -35.23 9.30 8.45
N PHE A 69 -36.29 9.57 9.14
CA PHE A 69 -36.46 9.27 10.56
C PHE A 69 -37.30 8.00 10.76
N THR A 70 -36.83 7.18 11.69
CA THR A 70 -37.56 6.03 12.21
C THR A 70 -37.53 6.07 13.73
N PRO A 71 -38.33 5.27 14.46
CA PRO A 71 -38.25 5.23 15.93
C PRO A 71 -36.88 4.81 16.46
N ASP A 72 -36.13 4.01 15.69
CA ASP A 72 -34.87 3.37 16.15
C ASP A 72 -33.61 4.04 15.60
N PHE A 73 -33.75 4.78 14.51
CA PHE A 73 -32.58 5.41 13.86
C PHE A 73 -32.96 6.58 12.95
N LEU A 74 -32.02 7.48 12.79
CA LEU A 74 -31.99 8.53 11.77
C LEU A 74 -31.01 8.14 10.65
N VAL A 75 -31.41 8.37 9.41
CA VAL A 75 -30.52 8.27 8.25
C VAL A 75 -30.42 9.60 7.56
N VAL A 76 -29.20 10.07 7.28
CA VAL A 76 -28.99 11.31 6.53
C VAL A 76 -28.01 11.12 5.38
N SER A 77 -28.22 11.88 4.31
CA SER A 77 -27.35 11.92 3.14
C SER A 77 -27.49 13.24 2.40
N PHE A 78 -26.44 13.67 1.72
CA PHE A 78 -26.52 14.78 0.76
C PHE A 78 -27.15 14.39 -0.59
N GLN A 79 -27.58 13.13 -0.74
CA GLN A 79 -28.31 12.65 -1.91
C GLN A 79 -29.61 11.96 -1.51
N LYS A 80 -30.74 12.57 -1.88
CA LYS A 80 -32.07 11.98 -1.65
C LYS A 80 -32.17 10.53 -2.17
N ARG A 81 -31.58 10.25 -3.34
CA ARG A 81 -31.59 8.90 -3.94
C ARG A 81 -30.97 7.83 -3.05
N LEU A 82 -29.95 8.16 -2.26
CA LEU A 82 -29.38 7.21 -1.31
C LEU A 82 -30.34 6.90 -0.17
N ILE A 83 -31.11 7.88 0.29
CA ILE A 83 -32.18 7.65 1.28
C ILE A 83 -33.26 6.74 0.70
N GLU A 84 -33.67 6.97 -0.56
CA GLU A 84 -34.63 6.08 -1.27
C GLU A 84 -34.09 4.63 -1.32
N HIS A 85 -32.81 4.43 -1.59
CA HIS A 85 -32.19 3.09 -1.56
C HIS A 85 -32.21 2.47 -0.15
N VAL A 86 -32.03 3.27 0.91
CA VAL A 86 -32.15 2.79 2.29
C VAL A 86 -33.56 2.29 2.59
N ILE A 87 -34.59 3.07 2.19
CA ILE A 87 -35.97 2.68 2.35
C ILE A 87 -36.28 1.39 1.58
N ASP A 88 -35.77 1.27 0.34
CA ASP A 88 -35.95 0.07 -0.47
C ASP A 88 -35.27 -1.16 0.15
N ALA A 89 -34.03 -0.99 0.67
CA ALA A 89 -33.29 -2.04 1.35
C ALA A 89 -34.04 -2.52 2.62
N ARG A 90 -34.58 -1.59 3.41
CA ARG A 90 -35.35 -1.88 4.62
C ARG A 90 -36.64 -2.65 4.26
N ARG A 91 -37.43 -2.19 3.28
CA ARG A 91 -38.68 -2.83 2.84
C ARG A 91 -38.43 -4.21 2.25
N SER A 92 -37.37 -4.39 1.48
CA SER A 92 -37.01 -5.69 0.89
C SER A 92 -36.24 -6.59 1.85
N LYS A 93 -36.00 -6.16 3.10
CA LYS A 93 -35.19 -6.86 4.12
C LYS A 93 -33.78 -7.24 3.63
N LYS A 94 -33.25 -6.44 2.71
CA LYS A 94 -31.87 -6.59 2.23
C LYS A 94 -30.92 -5.94 3.23
N SER A 95 -30.12 -6.74 3.92
CA SER A 95 -29.14 -6.30 4.90
C SER A 95 -27.78 -6.96 4.63
N LEU A 96 -26.71 -6.27 4.97
CA LEU A 96 -25.36 -6.86 4.99
C LEU A 96 -25.30 -8.08 5.91
N MET A 97 -26.09 -8.12 6.98
CA MET A 97 -26.22 -9.26 7.88
C MET A 97 -26.78 -10.52 7.21
N ASN A 98 -27.37 -10.40 6.01
CA ASN A 98 -27.80 -11.57 5.23
C ASN A 98 -26.63 -12.23 4.47
N LEU A 99 -25.49 -11.57 4.40
CA LEU A 99 -24.26 -12.14 3.83
C LEU A 99 -23.54 -12.94 4.92
N PRO A 100 -23.35 -14.26 4.75
CA PRO A 100 -22.66 -15.09 5.76
C PRO A 100 -21.27 -14.57 6.13
N SER A 101 -20.48 -14.15 5.13
CA SER A 101 -19.14 -13.60 5.33
C SER A 101 -19.15 -12.32 6.19
N PHE A 102 -20.11 -11.41 5.96
CA PHE A 102 -20.23 -10.20 6.76
C PHE A 102 -20.71 -10.51 8.19
N ARG A 103 -21.65 -11.45 8.34
CA ARG A 103 -22.17 -11.85 9.65
C ARG A 103 -21.09 -12.43 10.54
N THR A 104 -20.25 -13.32 10.00
CA THR A 104 -19.12 -13.91 10.73
C THR A 104 -18.15 -12.82 11.18
N MET A 105 -17.78 -11.90 10.29
CA MET A 105 -16.90 -10.79 10.58
C MET A 105 -17.49 -9.88 11.66
N TYR A 106 -18.75 -9.47 11.51
CA TYR A 106 -19.43 -8.58 12.46
C TYR A 106 -19.62 -9.19 13.85
N ALA A 107 -19.71 -10.51 13.97
CA ALA A 107 -19.81 -11.20 15.25
C ALA A 107 -18.53 -11.08 16.10
N GLY A 108 -17.37 -10.85 15.48
CA GLY A 108 -16.08 -10.61 16.14
C GLY A 108 -15.86 -9.17 16.63
N LYS A 109 -16.82 -8.26 16.42
CA LYS A 109 -16.71 -6.83 16.74
C LYS A 109 -16.25 -6.59 18.17
N GLN A 110 -15.21 -5.76 18.31
CA GLN A 110 -14.73 -5.28 19.61
C GLN A 110 -15.62 -4.15 20.13
N SER A 111 -15.83 -4.11 21.45
CA SER A 111 -16.67 -3.08 22.08
C SER A 111 -15.88 -1.89 22.64
N ASN A 112 -14.56 -2.01 22.77
CA ASN A 112 -13.67 -1.05 23.43
C ASN A 112 -12.80 -0.25 22.46
N VAL A 113 -13.24 -0.07 21.23
CA VAL A 113 -12.57 0.69 20.19
C VAL A 113 -13.36 1.94 19.80
N ALA A 114 -12.69 2.98 19.34
CA ALA A 114 -13.34 4.23 18.95
C ALA A 114 -14.26 4.05 17.74
N ALA A 115 -13.84 3.24 16.78
CA ALA A 115 -14.62 2.88 15.59
C ALA A 115 -14.15 1.54 15.03
N THR A 116 -15.08 0.81 14.38
CA THR A 116 -14.74 -0.33 13.54
C THR A 116 -15.13 -0.02 12.09
N VAL A 117 -14.19 -0.19 11.17
CA VAL A 117 -14.38 0.07 9.74
C VAL A 117 -14.44 -1.26 8.99
N TYR A 118 -15.51 -1.49 8.27
CA TYR A 118 -15.69 -2.66 7.39
C TYR A 118 -15.53 -2.24 5.94
N VAL A 119 -14.56 -2.81 5.26
CA VAL A 119 -14.21 -2.44 3.88
C VAL A 119 -14.49 -3.61 2.94
N ARG A 120 -15.37 -3.39 1.96
CA ARG A 120 -15.53 -4.33 0.85
C ARG A 120 -14.50 -4.00 -0.22
N MET A 121 -13.49 -4.84 -0.35
CA MET A 121 -12.30 -4.54 -1.17
C MET A 121 -12.59 -4.42 -2.68
N LYS A 122 -13.60 -5.12 -3.19
CA LYS A 122 -14.03 -5.00 -4.61
C LYS A 122 -14.45 -3.57 -5.01
N GLY A 123 -14.83 -2.74 -4.06
CA GLY A 123 -15.24 -1.35 -4.30
C GLY A 123 -14.15 -0.31 -4.03
N VAL A 124 -12.99 -0.72 -3.55
CA VAL A 124 -11.89 0.19 -3.24
C VAL A 124 -11.13 0.48 -4.54
N ASP A 125 -11.05 1.77 -4.89
CA ASP A 125 -10.24 2.24 -6.00
C ASP A 125 -8.77 2.27 -5.56
N MET A 126 -8.06 1.19 -5.86
CA MET A 126 -6.61 1.07 -5.64
C MET A 126 -5.78 1.76 -6.74
N GLY A 127 -6.40 2.56 -7.58
CA GLY A 127 -5.84 3.15 -8.78
C GLY A 127 -6.25 2.41 -10.05
N LYS A 128 -6.07 3.03 -11.21
CA LYS A 128 -6.28 2.31 -12.47
C LYS A 128 -5.24 1.19 -12.56
N PRO A 129 -5.64 -0.02 -12.96
CA PRO A 129 -4.68 -1.06 -13.28
C PRO A 129 -3.90 -0.61 -14.53
N THR A 130 -2.82 0.10 -14.31
CA THR A 130 -1.79 0.31 -15.31
C THR A 130 -0.73 -0.74 -15.01
N ASP A 131 -0.75 -1.78 -15.76
CA ASP A 131 0.28 -2.78 -16.04
C ASP A 131 1.31 -3.19 -14.95
N GLY A 132 1.07 -2.93 -13.66
CA GLY A 132 1.98 -3.29 -12.57
C GLY A 132 1.41 -4.33 -11.60
N ILE A 133 2.27 -5.12 -10.99
CA ILE A 133 1.96 -6.22 -10.05
C ILE A 133 1.05 -5.76 -8.91
N ARG A 134 1.22 -4.52 -8.44
CA ARG A 134 0.46 -3.98 -7.30
C ARG A 134 -0.99 -3.60 -7.62
N SER A 135 -1.41 -3.58 -8.87
CA SER A 135 -2.82 -3.36 -9.23
C SER A 135 -3.76 -4.48 -8.73
N GLN A 136 -3.22 -5.57 -8.22
CA GLN A 136 -3.96 -6.72 -7.69
C GLN A 136 -3.83 -6.89 -6.17
N THR A 137 -3.25 -5.94 -5.46
CA THR A 137 -3.15 -5.95 -3.99
C THR A 137 -4.49 -5.69 -3.31
N GLN A 138 -5.50 -6.50 -3.63
CA GLN A 138 -6.73 -6.51 -2.87
C GLN A 138 -6.49 -7.25 -1.55
N LEU A 139 -6.79 -6.59 -0.44
CA LEU A 139 -6.78 -7.17 0.90
C LEU A 139 -7.95 -8.15 1.09
N GLY A 140 -8.07 -9.12 0.19
CA GLY A 140 -9.16 -10.10 0.22
C GLY A 140 -10.50 -9.56 -0.31
N SER A 141 -11.62 -10.18 0.08
CA SER A 141 -12.97 -9.75 -0.30
C SER A 141 -13.51 -8.67 0.65
N TRP A 142 -13.21 -8.80 1.94
CA TRP A 142 -13.52 -7.88 3.02
C TRP A 142 -12.30 -7.71 3.91
N ALA A 143 -12.18 -6.52 4.50
CA ALA A 143 -11.28 -6.26 5.62
C ALA A 143 -12.05 -5.51 6.72
N GLU A 144 -11.75 -5.81 7.97
CA GLU A 144 -12.22 -5.03 9.11
C GLU A 144 -11.02 -4.41 9.80
N PHE A 145 -11.21 -3.22 10.35
CA PHE A 145 -10.19 -2.48 11.09
C PHE A 145 -10.81 -1.85 12.32
N ASP A 146 -10.26 -2.17 13.46
CA ASP A 146 -10.52 -1.49 14.71
C ASP A 146 -9.60 -0.28 14.85
N MET A 147 -10.19 0.88 15.06
CA MET A 147 -9.49 2.15 15.09
C MET A 147 -9.33 2.63 16.54
N LYS A 148 -8.11 3.06 16.87
CA LYS A 148 -7.78 3.77 18.09
C LYS A 148 -7.07 5.07 17.74
N PHE A 149 -7.33 6.11 18.50
CA PHE A 149 -6.75 7.43 18.30
C PHE A 149 -6.03 7.83 19.60
N ASN A 150 -4.86 8.41 19.45
CA ASN A 150 -4.20 9.18 20.49
C ASN A 150 -3.80 10.56 19.94
N GLU A 151 -3.03 11.34 20.68
CA GLU A 151 -2.67 12.70 20.30
C GLU A 151 -1.79 12.71 19.03
N ASP A 152 -0.93 11.71 18.86
CA ASP A 152 0.11 11.70 17.83
C ASP A 152 -0.12 10.63 16.74
N ALA A 153 -1.08 9.72 16.92
CA ALA A 153 -1.25 8.61 15.98
C ALA A 153 -2.67 8.09 15.82
N ILE A 154 -2.93 7.50 14.66
CA ILE A 154 -4.11 6.71 14.33
C ILE A 154 -3.67 5.27 14.12
N TYR A 155 -4.19 4.36 14.93
CA TYR A 155 -3.93 2.93 14.84
C TYR A 155 -5.14 2.22 14.24
N CYS A 156 -4.91 1.40 13.21
CA CYS A 156 -5.93 0.57 12.56
C CYS A 156 -5.42 -0.88 12.57
N SER A 157 -5.91 -1.68 13.50
CA SER A 157 -5.59 -3.11 13.57
C SER A 157 -6.76 -3.93 13.06
N GLY A 158 -6.51 -4.91 12.20
CA GLY A 158 -7.62 -5.54 11.53
C GLY A 158 -7.41 -7.00 11.15
N ILE A 159 -8.40 -7.54 10.45
CA ILE A 159 -8.42 -8.88 9.89
C ILE A 159 -8.83 -8.80 8.43
N SER A 160 -8.09 -9.49 7.56
CA SER A 160 -8.43 -9.61 6.15
C SER A 160 -9.14 -10.94 5.88
N HIS A 161 -10.36 -10.85 5.34
CA HIS A 161 -11.18 -11.98 4.96
C HIS A 161 -11.10 -12.19 3.44
N GLY A 162 -10.56 -13.32 3.00
CA GLY A 162 -10.39 -13.63 1.59
C GLY A 162 -11.47 -14.57 1.03
N SER A 163 -11.63 -14.54 -0.29
CA SER A 163 -12.28 -15.62 -1.03
C SER A 163 -11.21 -16.43 -1.75
N ASP A 164 -11.35 -17.75 -1.74
CA ASP A 164 -10.36 -18.72 -2.25
C ASP A 164 -10.18 -18.71 -3.77
N SER A 165 -10.90 -17.86 -4.50
CA SER A 165 -11.03 -17.96 -5.95
C SER A 165 -10.14 -17.02 -6.78
N THR A 166 -9.35 -16.13 -6.14
CA THR A 166 -8.51 -15.17 -6.88
C THR A 166 -7.06 -15.21 -6.40
N GLN A 167 -6.12 -15.26 -7.34
CA GLN A 167 -4.70 -15.08 -7.04
C GLN A 167 -4.45 -13.62 -6.63
N THR A 168 -4.69 -13.31 -5.36
CA THR A 168 -4.44 -11.99 -4.79
C THR A 168 -3.17 -12.04 -3.95
N PHE A 169 -2.57 -10.86 -3.75
CA PHE A 169 -1.48 -10.67 -2.80
C PHE A 169 -1.74 -11.29 -1.42
N ILE A 170 -2.97 -11.16 -0.91
CA ILE A 170 -3.38 -11.78 0.36
C ILE A 170 -3.28 -13.30 0.32
N ASN A 171 -3.60 -13.93 -0.80
CA ASN A 171 -3.49 -15.39 -0.92
C ASN A 171 -2.02 -15.85 -0.92
N ALA A 172 -1.10 -15.04 -1.46
CA ALA A 172 0.34 -15.33 -1.35
C ALA A 172 0.85 -15.19 0.09
N LEU A 173 0.30 -14.25 0.86
CA LEU A 173 0.62 -14.12 2.29
C LEU A 173 0.03 -15.27 3.13
N ARG A 174 -1.14 -15.80 2.78
CA ARG A 174 -1.82 -16.85 3.55
C ARG A 174 -1.08 -18.17 3.64
N VAL A 175 -0.21 -18.44 2.68
CA VAL A 175 0.63 -19.66 2.70
C VAL A 175 1.92 -19.45 3.50
N GLN A 176 2.22 -18.22 3.90
CA GLN A 176 3.38 -17.89 4.72
C GLN A 176 3.09 -18.12 6.21
N GLN A 177 4.13 -18.38 6.97
CA GLN A 177 4.13 -18.30 8.42
C GLN A 177 4.81 -17.00 8.84
N PRO A 178 4.50 -16.43 10.02
CA PRO A 178 5.14 -15.21 10.47
C PRO A 178 6.63 -15.46 10.71
N VAL A 179 7.44 -14.50 10.33
CA VAL A 179 8.91 -14.56 10.45
C VAL A 179 9.34 -13.50 11.45
N GLU A 180 10.20 -13.87 12.39
CA GLU A 180 10.90 -12.92 13.25
C GLU A 180 12.08 -12.37 12.47
N ASP A 181 11.98 -11.12 12.06
CA ASP A 181 12.98 -10.42 11.26
C ASP A 181 13.20 -9.02 11.83
N GLY A 182 14.38 -8.78 12.35
CA GLY A 182 14.71 -7.50 12.97
C GLY A 182 14.69 -6.35 11.97
N PHE A 183 14.14 -5.23 12.39
CA PHE A 183 14.25 -3.99 11.63
C PHE A 183 15.69 -3.46 11.75
N SER A 184 16.24 -3.01 10.63
CA SER A 184 17.58 -2.41 10.60
C SER A 184 17.56 -1.12 9.78
N GLY A 185 17.45 0.00 10.46
CA GLY A 185 17.62 1.34 9.91
C GLY A 185 19.04 1.59 9.41
N ALA A 186 20.03 0.80 9.90
CA ALA A 186 21.42 0.90 9.49
C ALA A 186 21.69 0.53 8.01
N LEU A 187 20.74 -0.09 7.34
CA LEU A 187 20.79 -0.41 5.91
C LEU A 187 19.93 0.54 5.06
N LEU A 188 19.31 1.55 5.63
CA LEU A 188 18.47 2.50 4.94
C LEU A 188 19.14 3.88 4.93
N PRO A 189 19.43 4.50 3.78
CA PRO A 189 19.90 5.88 3.72
C PRO A 189 19.02 6.83 4.51
N SER A 190 19.57 7.84 5.17
CA SER A 190 18.81 8.80 6.01
C SER A 190 17.70 9.54 5.23
N SER A 191 17.88 9.68 3.92
CA SER A 191 16.93 10.31 3.01
C SER A 191 15.87 9.35 2.44
N THR A 192 15.74 8.14 3.01
CA THR A 192 14.71 7.18 2.60
C THR A 192 13.33 7.70 2.98
N PHE A 193 12.43 7.76 2.00
CA PHE A 193 11.05 8.19 2.19
C PHE A 193 10.00 7.10 1.89
N PHE A 194 10.46 5.99 1.30
CA PHE A 194 9.67 4.78 1.12
C PHE A 194 10.58 3.58 1.40
N TYR A 195 10.04 2.65 2.14
CA TYR A 195 10.71 1.41 2.49
C TYR A 195 9.67 0.31 2.59
N ASP A 196 9.93 -0.83 1.99
CA ASP A 196 9.18 -2.04 2.26
C ASP A 196 10.12 -3.23 2.48
N ARG A 197 9.64 -4.20 3.26
CA ARG A 197 10.35 -5.44 3.53
C ARG A 197 9.38 -6.61 3.59
N TRP A 198 9.74 -7.66 2.93
CA TRP A 198 9.05 -8.92 2.87
C TRP A 198 9.84 -9.96 3.64
N ALA A 199 9.20 -10.61 4.61
CA ALA A 199 9.76 -11.74 5.35
C ALA A 199 9.00 -13.00 4.94
N MET A 200 9.72 -13.98 4.38
CA MET A 200 9.17 -15.14 3.69
C MET A 200 9.57 -16.43 4.39
N SER A 201 8.59 -17.19 4.87
CA SER A 201 8.80 -18.56 5.34
C SER A 201 8.87 -19.57 4.17
N ASP A 202 8.18 -19.29 3.07
CA ASP A 202 8.22 -20.04 1.82
C ASP A 202 8.53 -19.12 0.64
N ARG A 203 9.80 -19.10 0.26
CA ARG A 203 10.33 -18.30 -0.84
C ARG A 203 9.84 -18.76 -2.20
N ASN A 204 9.73 -20.06 -2.41
CA ASN A 204 9.32 -20.62 -3.69
C ASN A 204 7.90 -20.17 -4.05
N SER A 205 6.99 -20.25 -3.09
CA SER A 205 5.62 -19.73 -3.26
C SER A 205 5.60 -18.24 -3.53
N TRP A 206 6.44 -17.47 -2.83
CA TRP A 206 6.48 -16.02 -3.00
C TRP A 206 7.02 -15.61 -4.37
N PHE A 207 8.20 -16.09 -4.76
CA PHE A 207 8.76 -15.75 -6.07
C PHE A 207 7.94 -16.31 -7.22
N GLY A 208 7.36 -17.50 -7.07
CA GLY A 208 6.43 -18.08 -8.04
C GLY A 208 5.15 -17.24 -8.21
N PHE A 209 4.61 -16.70 -7.12
CA PHE A 209 3.47 -15.79 -7.19
C PHE A 209 3.80 -14.50 -7.93
N THR A 210 4.91 -13.84 -7.59
CA THR A 210 5.31 -12.59 -8.25
C THR A 210 5.51 -12.79 -9.75
N ALA A 211 6.19 -13.84 -10.17
CA ALA A 211 6.36 -14.17 -11.58
C ALA A 211 5.03 -14.42 -12.30
N SER A 212 4.11 -15.19 -11.70
CA SER A 212 2.83 -15.53 -12.32
C SER A 212 1.95 -14.31 -12.61
N GLN A 213 2.06 -13.25 -11.81
CA GLN A 213 1.28 -12.03 -11.98
C GLN A 213 1.68 -11.23 -13.22
N GLU A 214 2.96 -11.20 -13.52
CA GLU A 214 3.48 -10.45 -14.68
C GLU A 214 3.17 -11.16 -15.99
N TYR A 215 3.36 -12.47 -16.06
CA TYR A 215 3.08 -13.26 -17.25
C TYR A 215 1.61 -13.26 -17.67
N ALA A 216 0.70 -13.09 -16.71
CA ALA A 216 -0.73 -13.00 -17.01
C ALA A 216 -1.13 -11.72 -17.74
N LYS A 217 -0.28 -10.69 -17.74
CA LYS A 217 -0.64 -9.34 -18.22
C LYS A 217 0.11 -8.89 -19.47
N ALA A 218 1.30 -9.41 -19.72
CA ALA A 218 2.17 -8.91 -20.77
C ALA A 218 2.50 -9.97 -21.82
N THR A 219 2.54 -9.54 -23.08
CA THR A 219 3.03 -10.35 -24.21
C THR A 219 4.55 -10.26 -24.24
N TYR A 220 5.25 -10.81 -23.25
CA TYR A 220 6.70 -10.92 -23.30
C TYR A 220 7.16 -12.02 -24.25
N SER A 221 8.33 -11.82 -24.88
CA SER A 221 8.97 -12.86 -25.67
C SER A 221 9.31 -14.06 -24.79
N ASP A 222 9.31 -15.27 -25.37
CA ASP A 222 9.68 -16.49 -24.63
C ASP A 222 11.10 -16.41 -24.06
N TYR A 223 11.97 -15.66 -24.71
CA TYR A 223 13.32 -15.36 -24.20
C TYR A 223 13.29 -14.64 -22.84
N ILE A 224 12.50 -13.58 -22.68
CA ILE A 224 12.38 -12.85 -21.40
C ILE A 224 11.79 -13.77 -20.33
N LYS A 225 10.76 -14.55 -20.66
CA LYS A 225 10.15 -15.50 -19.72
C LYS A 225 11.17 -16.52 -19.20
N GLN A 226 11.96 -17.10 -20.11
CA GLN A 226 13.03 -18.03 -19.72
C GLN A 226 14.06 -17.39 -18.82
N ARG A 227 14.42 -16.12 -19.08
CA ARG A 227 15.36 -15.37 -18.23
C ARG A 227 14.81 -15.11 -16.83
N ASP A 228 13.55 -14.72 -16.74
CA ASP A 228 12.90 -14.50 -15.46
C ASP A 228 12.80 -15.81 -14.65
N GLU A 229 12.55 -16.94 -15.29
CA GLU A 229 12.60 -18.26 -14.65
C GLU A 229 14.01 -18.61 -14.12
N GLU A 230 15.07 -18.33 -14.86
CA GLU A 230 16.45 -18.51 -14.44
C GLU A 230 16.78 -17.63 -13.22
N TRP A 231 16.31 -16.37 -13.21
CA TRP A 231 16.50 -15.46 -12.08
C TRP A 231 15.72 -15.90 -10.84
N ILE A 232 14.50 -16.37 -11.01
CA ILE A 232 13.67 -16.91 -9.92
C ILE A 232 14.36 -18.15 -9.33
N ALA A 233 14.85 -19.06 -10.17
CA ALA A 233 15.60 -20.22 -9.72
C ALA A 233 16.87 -19.82 -8.94
N TYR A 234 17.61 -18.83 -9.44
CA TYR A 234 18.78 -18.27 -8.75
C TYR A 234 18.42 -17.69 -7.37
N LEU A 235 17.34 -16.91 -7.28
CA LEU A 235 16.89 -16.34 -6.01
C LEU A 235 16.41 -17.42 -5.03
N ASN A 236 15.70 -18.42 -5.50
CA ASN A 236 15.26 -19.54 -4.66
C ASN A 236 16.46 -20.32 -4.07
N GLU A 237 17.54 -20.43 -4.81
CA GLU A 237 18.76 -21.12 -4.34
C GLU A 237 19.53 -20.28 -3.32
N HIS A 238 19.75 -18.99 -3.61
CA HIS A 238 20.73 -18.16 -2.90
C HIS A 238 20.12 -17.13 -1.94
N ALA A 239 18.90 -16.67 -2.15
CA ALA A 239 18.29 -15.66 -1.30
C ALA A 239 18.01 -16.14 0.12
N GLY A 240 18.11 -15.26 1.09
CA GLY A 240 17.66 -15.43 2.47
C GLY A 240 16.13 -15.39 2.58
N GLU A 241 15.63 -15.12 3.78
CA GLU A 241 14.19 -15.17 4.10
C GLU A 241 13.51 -13.80 3.99
N SER A 242 14.23 -12.78 3.53
CA SER A 242 13.65 -11.45 3.36
C SER A 242 14.12 -10.75 2.09
N VAL A 243 13.30 -9.81 1.63
CA VAL A 243 13.62 -8.89 0.54
C VAL A 243 13.21 -7.49 0.98
N MET A 244 14.10 -6.54 0.87
CA MET A 244 13.85 -5.15 1.22
C MET A 244 13.94 -4.28 -0.03
N SER A 245 13.07 -3.28 -0.16
CA SER A 245 13.21 -2.22 -1.17
C SER A 245 13.10 -0.84 -0.53
N CYS A 246 13.85 0.11 -1.07
CA CYS A 246 13.76 1.49 -0.63
C CYS A 246 13.83 2.49 -1.78
N LEU A 247 13.15 3.63 -1.59
CA LEU A 247 13.32 4.85 -2.36
C LEU A 247 13.93 5.91 -1.46
N PHE A 248 14.99 6.54 -1.93
CA PHE A 248 15.69 7.58 -1.18
C PHE A 248 16.17 8.68 -2.12
N GLN A 249 16.47 9.86 -1.57
CA GLN A 249 17.04 10.96 -2.34
C GLN A 249 18.56 10.91 -2.28
N SER A 250 19.22 10.94 -3.44
CA SER A 250 20.65 11.17 -3.49
C SER A 250 20.97 12.65 -3.23
N LYS A 251 22.03 12.91 -2.48
CA LYS A 251 22.51 14.29 -2.22
C LYS A 251 23.04 15.00 -3.46
N ASP A 252 23.39 14.24 -4.48
CA ASP A 252 24.19 14.71 -5.63
C ASP A 252 23.40 14.76 -6.94
N THR A 253 22.09 14.47 -6.94
CA THR A 253 21.31 14.51 -8.17
C THR A 253 20.74 15.91 -8.41
N LEU A 254 21.21 16.56 -9.47
CA LEU A 254 20.63 17.80 -10.01
C LEU A 254 19.16 17.60 -10.43
N ASP A 255 18.77 16.38 -10.77
CA ASP A 255 17.46 16.06 -11.36
C ASP A 255 16.39 15.62 -10.35
N LYS A 256 16.67 15.61 -9.04
CA LYS A 256 15.71 15.23 -7.98
C LYS A 256 14.96 13.89 -8.20
N LEU A 257 15.45 13.02 -9.09
CA LEU A 257 14.88 11.69 -9.27
C LEU A 257 15.27 10.81 -8.08
N PRO A 258 14.34 10.04 -7.52
CA PRO A 258 14.65 9.15 -6.42
C PRO A 258 15.54 8.00 -6.89
N CYS A 259 16.49 7.63 -6.06
CA CYS A 259 17.20 6.38 -6.18
C CYS A 259 16.32 5.24 -5.67
N ALA A 260 16.38 4.10 -6.36
CA ALA A 260 15.64 2.89 -5.99
C ALA A 260 16.64 1.74 -5.82
N VAL A 261 16.60 1.06 -4.68
CA VAL A 261 17.45 -0.11 -4.41
C VAL A 261 16.61 -1.20 -3.77
N MET A 262 16.78 -2.42 -4.25
CA MET A 262 16.33 -3.65 -3.60
C MET A 262 17.52 -4.36 -2.98
N CYS A 263 17.38 -4.82 -1.76
CA CYS A 263 18.40 -5.57 -1.01
C CYS A 263 17.85 -6.96 -0.70
N ILE A 264 18.56 -7.98 -1.11
CA ILE A 264 18.21 -9.39 -0.92
C ILE A 264 19.36 -10.04 -0.12
N PRO A 265 19.19 -10.30 1.18
CA PRO A 265 20.16 -11.05 1.95
C PRO A 265 20.46 -12.39 1.31
N LEU A 266 21.71 -12.84 1.36
CA LEU A 266 22.16 -14.09 0.75
C LEU A 266 22.55 -15.11 1.83
N LYS A 267 22.33 -16.37 1.54
CA LYS A 267 22.81 -17.47 2.40
C LYS A 267 24.32 -17.62 2.35
N ASP A 268 24.90 -17.43 1.16
CA ASP A 268 26.34 -17.46 0.89
C ASP A 268 26.63 -16.50 -0.28
N GLU A 269 27.24 -15.36 0.04
CA GLU A 269 27.56 -14.31 -0.94
C GLU A 269 28.52 -14.81 -2.02
N LEU A 270 29.56 -15.59 -1.63
CA LEU A 270 30.57 -16.07 -2.58
C LEU A 270 29.99 -17.09 -3.56
N ALA A 271 29.16 -18.01 -3.08
CA ALA A 271 28.49 -18.98 -3.93
C ALA A 271 27.50 -18.29 -4.89
N ALA A 272 26.74 -17.31 -4.38
CA ALA A 272 25.80 -16.51 -5.17
C ALA A 272 26.52 -15.69 -6.26
N GLU A 273 27.64 -15.05 -5.93
CA GLU A 273 28.43 -14.28 -6.90
C GLU A 273 29.01 -15.18 -8.01
N ARG A 274 29.58 -16.33 -7.67
CA ARG A 274 30.08 -17.30 -8.65
C ARG A 274 28.96 -17.79 -9.58
N ARG A 275 27.79 -18.08 -9.03
CA ARG A 275 26.63 -18.51 -9.81
C ARG A 275 26.14 -17.40 -10.73
N LEU A 276 26.06 -16.15 -10.25
CA LEU A 276 25.72 -14.99 -11.05
C LEU A 276 26.69 -14.84 -12.24
N GLN A 277 27.99 -14.88 -11.97
CA GLN A 277 29.03 -14.78 -13.01
C GLN A 277 28.86 -15.91 -14.04
N SER A 278 28.62 -17.14 -13.61
CA SER A 278 28.37 -18.27 -14.50
C SER A 278 27.16 -18.02 -15.40
N LEU A 279 26.05 -17.49 -14.88
CA LEU A 279 24.86 -17.13 -15.65
C LEU A 279 25.17 -16.04 -16.69
N LEU A 280 25.92 -15.01 -16.30
CA LEU A 280 26.27 -13.90 -17.18
C LEU A 280 27.18 -14.33 -18.35
N TYR A 281 28.09 -15.28 -18.11
CA TYR A 281 29.01 -15.78 -19.14
C TYR A 281 28.38 -16.83 -20.06
N SER A 282 27.41 -17.59 -19.58
CA SER A 282 26.73 -18.62 -20.36
C SER A 282 25.60 -18.07 -21.27
N THR A 283 25.22 -16.81 -21.07
CA THR A 283 24.17 -16.16 -21.85
C THR A 283 24.63 -15.88 -23.27
N PRO A 284 23.90 -16.32 -24.33
CA PRO A 284 24.18 -15.92 -25.68
C PRO A 284 24.20 -14.39 -25.80
N LYS A 285 25.17 -13.83 -26.52
CA LYS A 285 25.22 -12.39 -26.76
C LYS A 285 24.04 -12.01 -27.65
N GLU A 286 23.12 -11.23 -27.14
CA GLU A 286 22.13 -10.53 -27.97
C GLU A 286 22.82 -9.38 -28.71
N GLU A 287 22.38 -9.04 -29.92
CA GLU A 287 22.91 -7.90 -30.68
C GLU A 287 22.81 -6.58 -29.90
N ASP A 288 21.84 -6.46 -28.99
CA ASP A 288 21.63 -5.29 -28.13
C ASP A 288 22.15 -5.43 -26.70
N ALA A 289 22.81 -6.52 -26.35
CA ALA A 289 23.34 -6.71 -24.99
C ALA A 289 24.61 -5.88 -24.79
N PRO A 290 24.78 -5.20 -23.64
CA PRO A 290 26.01 -4.48 -23.36
C PRO A 290 27.19 -5.44 -23.39
N LEU A 291 28.26 -5.05 -24.11
CA LEU A 291 29.46 -5.86 -24.35
C LEU A 291 30.24 -6.24 -23.09
N MET A 292 29.93 -5.63 -21.94
CA MET A 292 30.59 -5.87 -20.67
C MET A 292 29.59 -6.17 -19.54
N PRO A 293 29.59 -7.40 -19.00
CA PRO A 293 28.72 -7.77 -17.86
C PRO A 293 29.12 -7.11 -16.53
N LYS A 294 30.25 -6.41 -16.49
CA LYS A 294 30.79 -5.78 -15.28
C LYS A 294 31.09 -4.32 -15.54
N VAL A 295 30.49 -3.44 -14.78
CA VAL A 295 30.73 -1.99 -14.82
C VAL A 295 31.53 -1.57 -13.59
N VAL A 296 32.71 -1.03 -13.81
CA VAL A 296 33.45 -0.34 -12.73
C VAL A 296 33.00 1.11 -12.72
N SER A 297 32.29 1.52 -11.68
CA SER A 297 31.89 2.91 -11.52
C SER A 297 33.09 3.78 -11.15
N ASN A 298 33.52 4.64 -12.05
CA ASN A 298 34.52 5.67 -11.79
C ASN A 298 33.93 6.98 -11.28
N ASN A 299 32.70 6.96 -10.76
CA ASN A 299 32.05 8.16 -10.27
C ASN A 299 32.84 8.74 -9.08
N SER A 300 33.34 9.97 -9.24
CA SER A 300 34.11 10.68 -8.20
C SER A 300 33.26 11.07 -6.99
N LEU A 301 31.92 11.13 -7.15
CA LEU A 301 30.99 11.50 -6.10
C LEU A 301 30.78 10.42 -5.05
N TYR A 302 31.07 9.15 -5.37
CA TYR A 302 30.83 8.01 -4.48
C TYR A 302 32.10 7.15 -4.26
N PRO A 303 33.11 7.70 -3.56
CA PRO A 303 34.41 7.06 -3.43
C PRO A 303 34.39 5.73 -2.68
N LYS A 304 33.52 5.56 -1.68
CA LYS A 304 33.38 4.33 -0.89
C LYS A 304 32.74 3.20 -1.69
N ALA A 305 31.84 3.55 -2.63
CA ALA A 305 31.16 2.59 -3.48
C ALA A 305 32.05 2.01 -4.60
N ARG A 306 33.20 2.60 -4.88
CA ARG A 306 34.14 2.16 -5.97
C ARG A 306 34.68 0.75 -5.78
N LYS A 307 34.93 0.34 -4.53
CA LYS A 307 35.46 -0.99 -4.22
C LYS A 307 34.51 -2.14 -4.52
N PHE A 308 33.22 -1.84 -4.72
CA PHE A 308 32.19 -2.84 -4.98
C PHE A 308 31.86 -2.91 -6.48
N PRO A 309 32.21 -4.04 -7.15
CA PRO A 309 31.90 -4.21 -8.57
C PRO A 309 30.41 -4.30 -8.83
N LYS A 310 29.98 -3.66 -9.93
CA LYS A 310 28.61 -3.69 -10.39
C LYS A 310 28.49 -4.54 -11.63
N TYR A 311 27.43 -5.32 -11.72
CA TYR A 311 27.12 -6.19 -12.83
C TYR A 311 25.90 -5.64 -13.56
N VAL A 312 25.91 -5.67 -14.88
CA VAL A 312 24.71 -5.39 -15.71
C VAL A 312 24.05 -6.73 -16.00
N LEU A 313 22.82 -6.89 -15.59
CA LEU A 313 22.06 -8.10 -15.85
C LEU A 313 21.45 -8.02 -17.27
N PRO A 314 21.35 -9.13 -18.01
CA PRO A 314 20.61 -9.19 -19.26
C PRO A 314 19.15 -8.74 -19.07
N ARG A 315 18.50 -8.35 -20.17
CA ARG A 315 17.09 -7.93 -20.16
C ARG A 315 16.22 -8.91 -19.38
N ASN A 316 15.55 -8.39 -18.36
CA ASN A 316 14.66 -9.15 -17.49
C ASN A 316 13.62 -8.20 -16.89
N THR A 317 12.56 -8.74 -16.34
CA THR A 317 11.51 -7.96 -15.66
C THR A 317 11.55 -8.13 -14.14
N LEU A 318 12.52 -8.83 -13.60
CA LEU A 318 12.59 -9.25 -12.21
C LEU A 318 12.47 -8.08 -11.23
N LEU A 319 13.24 -7.02 -11.43
CA LEU A 319 13.20 -5.86 -10.54
C LEU A 319 11.80 -5.23 -10.54
N THR A 320 11.22 -5.05 -11.70
CA THR A 320 9.85 -4.53 -11.86
C THR A 320 8.82 -5.42 -11.17
N GLN A 321 8.97 -6.74 -11.31
CA GLN A 321 8.06 -7.72 -10.69
C GLN A 321 8.16 -7.69 -9.16
N LEU A 322 9.36 -7.62 -8.63
CA LEU A 322 9.60 -7.70 -7.19
C LEU A 322 9.32 -6.38 -6.46
N THR A 323 9.62 -5.24 -7.06
CA THR A 323 9.48 -3.94 -6.38
C THR A 323 8.22 -3.18 -6.75
N GLY A 324 7.75 -3.30 -7.99
CA GLY A 324 6.71 -2.43 -8.55
C GLY A 324 7.09 -0.94 -8.59
N ILE A 325 8.35 -0.60 -8.27
CA ILE A 325 8.84 0.78 -8.16
C ILE A 325 9.22 1.35 -9.52
N THR A 326 9.70 0.48 -10.43
CA THR A 326 10.16 0.87 -11.76
C THR A 326 9.27 0.27 -12.85
N GLU A 327 8.80 1.09 -13.79
CA GLU A 327 7.88 0.65 -14.84
C GLU A 327 8.54 -0.06 -16.03
N SER A 328 9.84 0.18 -16.25
CA SER A 328 10.47 -0.20 -17.52
C SER A 328 11.98 -0.31 -17.46
N ALA A 329 12.56 -0.69 -16.33
CA ALA A 329 13.99 -0.98 -16.31
C ALA A 329 14.27 -2.22 -17.15
N LEU A 330 14.63 -2.03 -18.40
CA LEU A 330 15.04 -3.11 -19.31
C LEU A 330 16.36 -3.73 -18.86
N TYR A 331 17.15 -2.99 -18.11
CA TYR A 331 18.43 -3.43 -17.54
C TYR A 331 18.40 -3.23 -16.04
N THR A 332 18.82 -4.25 -15.31
CA THR A 332 18.99 -4.24 -13.88
C THR A 332 20.47 -4.28 -13.55
N PHE A 333 20.91 -3.45 -12.63
CA PHE A 333 22.26 -3.46 -12.12
C PHE A 333 22.30 -4.23 -10.80
N ALA A 334 23.32 -5.06 -10.62
CA ALA A 334 23.51 -5.87 -9.42
C ALA A 334 24.86 -5.54 -8.76
N CYS A 335 24.89 -5.65 -7.45
CA CYS A 335 26.11 -5.50 -6.66
C CYS A 335 26.05 -6.39 -5.42
N PHE A 336 27.12 -7.08 -5.07
CA PHE A 336 27.24 -7.81 -3.82
C PHE A 336 27.79 -6.88 -2.74
N TYR A 337 27.08 -6.80 -1.62
CA TYR A 337 27.40 -5.87 -0.55
C TYR A 337 26.93 -6.39 0.81
N ARG A 338 27.86 -6.56 1.74
CA ARG A 338 27.58 -6.97 3.14
C ARG A 338 26.65 -8.20 3.27
N GLY A 339 26.93 -9.25 2.53
CA GLY A 339 26.13 -10.48 2.56
C GLY A 339 24.81 -10.39 1.82
N SER A 340 24.62 -9.37 0.99
CA SER A 340 23.38 -9.15 0.25
C SER A 340 23.64 -8.91 -1.24
N LEU A 341 22.66 -9.28 -2.07
CA LEU A 341 22.57 -8.86 -3.45
C LEU A 341 21.74 -7.57 -3.51
N LEU A 342 22.35 -6.49 -3.93
CA LEU A 342 21.70 -5.24 -4.24
C LEU A 342 21.30 -5.24 -5.71
N LEU A 343 20.05 -4.85 -6.01
CA LEU A 343 19.53 -4.65 -7.36
C LEU A 343 19.02 -3.21 -7.50
N ALA A 344 19.29 -2.58 -8.64
CA ALA A 344 18.80 -1.23 -8.93
C ALA A 344 18.56 -1.03 -10.44
N PRO A 345 17.75 -0.05 -10.84
CA PRO A 345 17.53 0.28 -12.25
C PRO A 345 18.77 0.90 -12.90
N ASP A 346 19.70 1.44 -12.10
CA ASP A 346 20.91 2.10 -12.57
C ASP A 346 22.08 1.97 -11.58
N ALA A 347 23.29 2.17 -12.07
CA ALA A 347 24.51 2.05 -11.28
C ALA A 347 24.70 3.21 -10.28
N LEU A 348 24.06 4.36 -10.53
CA LEU A 348 24.12 5.52 -9.65
C LEU A 348 23.38 5.24 -8.35
N SER A 349 22.16 4.70 -8.45
CA SER A 349 21.37 4.28 -7.28
C SER A 349 22.13 3.32 -6.37
N LEU A 350 22.82 2.31 -6.93
CA LEU A 350 23.69 1.41 -6.15
C LEU A 350 24.84 2.15 -5.48
N SER A 351 25.48 3.09 -6.21
CA SER A 351 26.60 3.83 -5.68
C SER A 351 26.21 4.76 -4.56
N ALA A 352 25.10 5.49 -4.72
CA ALA A 352 24.56 6.40 -3.73
C ALA A 352 24.13 5.66 -2.46
N TYR A 353 23.47 4.49 -2.61
CA TYR A 353 23.09 3.64 -1.49
C TYR A 353 24.30 3.18 -0.67
N ILE A 354 25.29 2.58 -1.34
CA ILE A 354 26.50 2.09 -0.67
C ILE A 354 27.26 3.24 0.02
N GLU A 355 27.36 4.40 -0.63
CA GLU A 355 28.02 5.57 -0.06
C GLU A 355 27.35 6.04 1.22
N ALA A 356 26.01 6.13 1.22
CA ALA A 356 25.22 6.52 2.39
C ALA A 356 25.45 5.54 3.56
N VAL A 357 25.30 4.24 3.31
CA VAL A 357 25.48 3.20 4.34
C VAL A 357 26.92 3.16 4.86
N GLU A 358 27.93 3.24 4.01
CA GLU A 358 29.36 3.28 4.40
C GLU A 358 29.74 4.57 5.14
N SER A 359 28.98 5.64 4.96
CA SER A 359 29.18 6.92 5.66
C SER A 359 28.44 7.01 6.99
N GLY A 360 27.58 6.04 7.30
CA GLY A 360 26.71 6.09 8.48
C GLY A 360 25.56 7.11 8.33
N ASP A 361 25.28 7.55 7.11
CA ASP A 361 24.17 8.46 6.81
C ASP A 361 22.90 7.63 6.57
N VAL A 362 22.37 7.10 7.68
CA VAL A 362 21.29 6.09 7.70
C VAL A 362 20.15 6.51 8.61
N LEU A 363 19.00 5.84 8.47
CA LEU A 363 17.79 6.11 9.26
C LEU A 363 17.91 5.69 10.72
N ASP A 364 18.79 4.75 11.03
CA ASP A 364 18.99 4.25 12.39
C ASP A 364 19.28 5.39 13.37
N GLY A 365 18.58 5.40 14.53
CA GLY A 365 18.68 6.47 15.52
C GLY A 365 17.93 7.75 15.16
N THR A 366 17.23 7.83 14.02
CA THR A 366 16.37 8.99 13.75
C THR A 366 15.03 8.87 14.50
N PRO A 367 14.55 9.94 15.20
CA PRO A 367 13.35 9.84 16.04
C PRO A 367 12.12 9.31 15.29
N VAL A 368 11.88 9.78 14.08
CA VAL A 368 10.70 9.40 13.28
C VAL A 368 10.75 7.92 12.89
N TYR A 369 11.94 7.38 12.59
CA TYR A 369 12.11 5.98 12.26
C TYR A 369 11.92 5.09 13.51
N GLU A 370 12.52 5.46 14.62
CA GLU A 370 12.41 4.71 15.89
C GLU A 370 10.97 4.66 16.41
N GLU A 371 10.25 5.76 16.31
CA GLU A 371 8.84 5.83 16.68
C GLU A 371 7.96 4.97 15.75
N GLY A 372 8.22 5.04 14.43
CA GLY A 372 7.55 4.22 13.44
C GLY A 372 7.73 2.73 13.68
N ILE A 373 8.98 2.30 13.86
CA ILE A 373 9.33 0.91 14.16
C ILE A 373 8.78 0.46 15.51
N GLY A 374 8.85 1.31 16.55
CA GLY A 374 8.33 1.00 17.88
C GLY A 374 6.82 0.71 17.92
N SER A 375 6.08 1.15 16.89
CA SER A 375 4.66 0.86 16.74
C SER A 375 4.34 -0.49 16.07
N LEU A 376 5.36 -1.21 15.59
CA LEU A 376 5.23 -2.44 14.82
C LEU A 376 5.77 -3.65 15.60
N SER A 377 5.28 -4.84 15.26
CA SER A 377 5.79 -6.10 15.81
C SER A 377 7.07 -6.53 15.09
N PRO A 378 8.09 -7.10 15.76
CA PRO A 378 9.24 -7.69 15.09
C PRO A 378 8.91 -9.00 14.35
N ILE A 379 7.70 -9.52 14.51
CA ILE A 379 7.21 -10.73 13.86
C ILE A 379 6.20 -10.33 12.78
N TYR A 380 6.53 -10.57 11.50
CA TYR A 380 5.71 -10.15 10.38
C TYR A 380 6.00 -10.95 9.10
N ASN A 381 5.21 -10.71 8.06
CA ASN A 381 5.48 -11.15 6.69
C ASN A 381 5.70 -9.98 5.74
N PHE A 382 5.15 -8.82 6.07
CA PHE A 382 5.35 -7.59 5.30
C PHE A 382 5.35 -6.39 6.22
N VAL A 383 6.24 -5.46 5.95
CA VAL A 383 6.24 -4.12 6.55
C VAL A 383 6.52 -3.09 5.48
N MET A 384 5.88 -1.93 5.61
CA MET A 384 6.11 -0.77 4.74
C MET A 384 6.07 0.50 5.59
N MET A 385 7.02 1.39 5.35
CA MET A 385 7.01 2.74 5.94
C MET A 385 7.14 3.78 4.83
N VAL A 386 6.36 4.84 4.95
CA VAL A 386 6.25 5.88 3.91
C VAL A 386 6.20 7.25 4.55
N ASP A 387 7.11 8.13 4.17
CA ASP A 387 6.95 9.56 4.38
C ASP A 387 5.91 10.08 3.39
N MET A 388 4.72 10.39 3.92
CA MET A 388 3.58 10.76 3.07
C MET A 388 3.76 12.12 2.40
N GLU A 389 4.54 13.03 2.98
CA GLU A 389 4.82 14.32 2.35
C GLU A 389 5.61 14.14 1.05
N MET A 390 6.68 13.37 1.12
CA MET A 390 7.53 13.07 -0.02
C MET A 390 6.78 12.24 -1.07
N MET A 391 6.07 11.22 -0.64
CA MET A 391 5.30 10.35 -1.51
C MET A 391 4.20 11.10 -2.27
N LEU A 392 3.46 11.98 -1.59
CA LEU A 392 2.34 12.72 -2.18
C LEU A 392 2.77 13.93 -3.00
N SER A 393 4.06 14.29 -2.97
CA SER A 393 4.60 15.40 -3.77
C SER A 393 4.66 15.10 -5.27
N GLN A 394 4.74 13.82 -5.65
CA GLN A 394 4.85 13.35 -7.04
C GLN A 394 3.83 12.24 -7.35
N PRO A 395 2.53 12.56 -7.40
CA PRO A 395 1.48 11.56 -7.52
C PRO A 395 1.58 10.70 -8.80
N GLU A 396 2.00 11.29 -9.91
CA GLU A 396 2.13 10.56 -11.19
C GLU A 396 3.18 9.44 -11.11
N THR A 397 4.25 9.67 -10.33
CA THR A 397 5.34 8.73 -10.16
C THR A 397 4.99 7.61 -9.18
N TYR A 398 4.27 7.94 -8.08
CA TYR A 398 4.13 7.03 -6.94
C TYR A 398 2.73 6.44 -6.75
N VAL A 399 1.75 6.79 -7.61
CA VAL A 399 0.36 6.33 -7.49
C VAL A 399 0.19 4.80 -7.44
N ARG A 400 1.21 4.05 -7.85
CA ARG A 400 1.20 2.59 -7.82
C ARG A 400 1.69 1.98 -6.51
N LEU A 401 2.39 2.75 -5.69
CA LEU A 401 3.02 2.24 -4.46
C LEU A 401 2.07 2.22 -3.28
N ILE A 402 1.16 3.19 -3.23
CA ILE A 402 0.14 3.32 -2.19
C ILE A 402 -1.24 3.53 -2.81
N PRO A 403 -2.34 3.23 -2.09
CA PRO A 403 -3.70 3.43 -2.60
C PRO A 403 -3.98 4.87 -3.03
N ASN A 404 -4.65 5.03 -4.17
CA ASN A 404 -5.01 6.32 -4.75
C ASN A 404 -5.83 7.22 -3.81
N PHE A 405 -6.51 6.63 -2.85
CA PHE A 405 -7.20 7.34 -1.77
C PHE A 405 -6.30 8.35 -1.05
N PHE A 406 -5.04 8.01 -0.76
CA PHE A 406 -4.10 8.91 -0.10
C PHE A 406 -3.78 10.15 -0.95
N PHE A 407 -3.61 9.96 -2.25
CA PHE A 407 -3.37 11.10 -3.17
C PHE A 407 -4.57 12.03 -3.29
N ARG A 408 -5.78 11.50 -3.22
CA ARG A 408 -7.01 12.32 -3.22
C ARG A 408 -7.19 13.16 -1.97
N GLN A 409 -6.59 12.77 -0.87
CA GLN A 409 -6.65 13.43 0.44
C GLN A 409 -5.26 13.93 0.88
N SER A 410 -4.43 14.32 -0.09
CA SER A 410 -3.02 14.70 0.13
C SER A 410 -2.85 15.80 1.17
N ASN A 411 -3.75 16.80 1.23
CA ASN A 411 -3.71 17.87 2.22
C ASN A 411 -3.77 17.39 3.67
N PHE A 412 -4.45 16.27 3.90
CA PHE A 412 -4.51 15.65 5.23
C PHE A 412 -3.31 14.72 5.46
N PHE A 413 -3.08 13.78 4.54
CA PHE A 413 -2.11 12.71 4.77
C PHE A 413 -0.64 13.14 4.68
N ARG A 414 -0.32 14.27 4.05
CA ARG A 414 1.06 14.76 3.94
C ARG A 414 1.75 15.00 5.29
N HIS A 415 0.99 15.19 6.35
CA HIS A 415 1.50 15.44 7.70
C HIS A 415 1.84 14.17 8.47
N PHE A 416 1.72 13.02 7.84
CA PHE A 416 1.89 11.73 8.51
C PHE A 416 3.05 10.92 7.93
N MET A 417 3.63 10.10 8.77
CA MET A 417 4.30 8.88 8.35
C MET A 417 3.29 7.74 8.37
N LEU A 418 3.23 6.98 7.30
CA LEU A 418 2.40 5.77 7.20
C LEU A 418 3.29 4.55 7.46
N ALA A 419 2.94 3.75 8.46
CA ALA A 419 3.50 2.42 8.69
C ALA A 419 2.42 1.36 8.46
N VAL A 420 2.73 0.33 7.71
CA VAL A 420 1.83 -0.79 7.39
C VAL A 420 2.55 -2.08 7.68
N GLN A 421 1.90 -2.99 8.36
CA GLN A 421 2.42 -4.32 8.64
C GLN A 421 1.36 -5.38 8.37
N PHE A 422 1.77 -6.50 7.78
CA PHE A 422 0.93 -7.69 7.67
C PHE A 422 1.62 -8.86 8.35
N THR A 423 0.85 -9.56 9.17
CA THR A 423 1.25 -10.81 9.79
C THR A 423 0.26 -11.89 9.37
N CYS A 424 0.74 -13.05 8.95
CA CYS A 424 -0.10 -14.18 8.61
C CYS A 424 0.05 -15.27 9.67
N THR A 425 -1.07 -15.69 10.25
CA THR A 425 -1.09 -16.81 11.19
C THR A 425 -2.24 -17.73 10.82
N GLU A 426 -1.96 -19.02 10.64
CA GLU A 426 -2.95 -20.04 10.29
C GLU A 426 -3.81 -19.68 9.06
N GLY A 427 -3.19 -19.05 8.06
CA GLY A 427 -3.87 -18.64 6.83
C GLY A 427 -4.75 -17.38 6.96
N VAL A 428 -4.73 -16.71 8.12
CA VAL A 428 -5.42 -15.44 8.34
C VAL A 428 -4.40 -14.31 8.32
N VAL A 429 -4.67 -13.26 7.56
CA VAL A 429 -3.81 -12.09 7.46
C VAL A 429 -4.34 -10.97 8.35
N TYR A 430 -3.47 -10.47 9.21
CA TYR A 430 -3.73 -9.40 10.17
C TYR A 430 -3.00 -8.13 9.70
N PRO A 431 -3.70 -7.18 9.07
CA PRO A 431 -3.15 -5.87 8.77
C PRO A 431 -3.08 -5.00 10.04
N ASN A 432 -1.96 -4.31 10.21
CA ASN A 432 -1.78 -3.24 11.17
C ASN A 432 -1.32 -1.99 10.40
N ILE A 433 -2.08 -0.90 10.52
CA ILE A 433 -1.80 0.36 9.83
C ILE A 433 -1.70 1.45 10.88
N VAL A 434 -0.61 2.19 10.86
CA VAL A 434 -0.35 3.29 11.78
C VAL A 434 -0.06 4.55 10.98
N LEU A 435 -0.76 5.62 11.30
CA LEU A 435 -0.49 6.96 10.82
C LEU A 435 0.08 7.77 11.97
N LEU A 436 1.38 8.08 11.91
CA LEU A 436 2.09 8.89 12.92
C LEU A 436 2.13 10.33 12.43
N TYR A 437 1.69 11.26 13.27
CA TYR A 437 1.73 12.68 12.96
C TYR A 437 3.15 13.22 13.12
N LYS A 438 3.63 13.93 12.11
CA LYS A 438 5.02 14.46 12.10
C LYS A 438 5.16 15.87 12.68
N GLY A 439 4.05 16.54 13.04
CA GLY A 439 4.03 17.91 13.50
C GLY A 439 3.68 18.91 12.40
#